data_b123fbf14596f2022c08f3284ae528cd
#
_entry.id   b123fbf14596f2022c08f3284ae528cd
#
_cell.length_a   1.000
_cell.length_b   1.000
_cell.length_c   1.000
_cell.angle_alpha   90.00
_cell.angle_beta   90.00
_cell.angle_gamma   90.00
#
_symmetry.space_group_name_H-M   'P 1'
#
loop_
_entity.id
_entity.type
_entity.pdbx_description
1 polymer ?
#
loop_
_entity_poly.entity_id
_entity_poly.type
_entity_poly.pdbx_seq_one_letter_code
_entity_poly.pdbx_strand_id
1 'polypeptide(L)'
;MARAPDILIVTTDFIEGRPARQHMGMVSAQAILGANVVLDLMSAIRDFFGGRSKGYERVLARAREDALAALAKEAEALGANAVLGVDLDYHAIGPNGQMLMVAVNGSAVVI
;
A
#
# COMPACT_ATOMS: atom_id res chain seq x y z
N MET A 1 -6.37 15.80 -9.31
CA MET A 1 -5.77 14.63 -8.66
C MET A 1 -6.49 13.37 -9.09
N ALA A 2 -5.73 12.39 -9.54
CA ALA A 2 -6.34 11.15 -10.01
C ALA A 2 -6.92 10.36 -8.82
N ARG A 3 -8.16 9.92 -8.97
CA ARG A 3 -8.81 9.09 -7.98
C ARG A 3 -8.25 7.67 -8.07
N ALA A 4 -8.07 7.01 -6.93
CA ALA A 4 -7.67 5.62 -6.91
C ALA A 4 -8.76 4.76 -7.56
N PRO A 5 -8.39 3.66 -8.26
CA PRO A 5 -9.37 2.74 -8.81
C PRO A 5 -10.28 2.15 -7.73
N ASP A 6 -11.53 1.90 -8.11
CA ASP A 6 -12.53 1.34 -7.20
C ASP A 6 -12.37 -0.18 -7.14
N ILE A 7 -11.28 -0.63 -6.55
CA ILE A 7 -10.90 -2.03 -6.41
C ILE A 7 -11.04 -2.44 -4.96
N LEU A 8 -11.72 -3.53 -4.69
CA LEU A 8 -11.83 -4.07 -3.34
C LEU A 8 -10.55 -4.84 -3.02
N ILE A 9 -9.86 -4.43 -1.95
CA ILE A 9 -8.59 -5.05 -1.54
C ILE A 9 -8.78 -5.68 -0.18
N VAL A 10 -8.54 -6.99 -0.07
CA VAL A 10 -8.70 -7.73 1.19
C VAL A 10 -7.50 -8.64 1.42
N THR A 11 -7.25 -8.94 2.69
CA THR A 11 -6.19 -9.86 3.10
C THR A 11 -6.66 -11.30 3.18
N THR A 12 -7.98 -11.54 3.15
CA THR A 12 -8.55 -12.88 3.15
C THR A 12 -8.41 -13.54 1.78
N ASP A 13 -8.48 -14.86 1.76
CA ASP A 13 -8.36 -15.63 0.51
C ASP A 13 -9.62 -15.60 -0.32
N PHE A 14 -10.73 -15.14 0.26
CA PHE A 14 -12.01 -15.06 -0.44
C PHE A 14 -12.87 -13.98 0.20
N ILE A 15 -13.94 -13.60 -0.49
CA ILE A 15 -14.95 -12.68 0.01
C ILE A 15 -16.26 -13.44 0.11
N GLU A 16 -16.82 -13.51 1.31
CA GLU A 16 -18.05 -14.26 1.55
C GLU A 16 -19.20 -13.69 0.69
N GLY A 17 -19.92 -14.56 0.02
CA GLY A 17 -21.02 -14.17 -0.85
C GLY A 17 -20.60 -13.66 -2.23
N ARG A 18 -19.30 -13.51 -2.48
CA ARG A 18 -18.80 -13.01 -3.75
C ARG A 18 -17.59 -13.82 -4.21
N PRO A 19 -17.81 -15.08 -4.64
CA PRO A 19 -16.70 -15.92 -5.07
C PRO A 19 -16.01 -15.35 -6.32
N ALA A 20 -14.73 -15.66 -6.46
CA ALA A 20 -13.98 -15.27 -7.64
C ALA A 20 -14.56 -15.98 -8.86
N ARG A 21 -14.98 -15.19 -9.83
CA ARG A 21 -15.52 -15.71 -11.10
C ARG A 21 -14.42 -15.91 -12.12
N GLN A 22 -13.32 -15.19 -11.97
CA GLN A 22 -12.19 -15.28 -12.88
C GLN A 22 -10.93 -14.84 -12.15
N HIS A 23 -9.86 -15.61 -12.30
CA HIS A 23 -8.56 -15.26 -11.76
C HIS A 23 -7.74 -14.59 -12.85
N MET A 24 -7.26 -13.36 -12.56
CA MET A 24 -6.54 -12.54 -13.53
C MET A 24 -5.02 -12.62 -13.36
N GLY A 25 -4.56 -13.18 -12.25
CA GLY A 25 -3.14 -13.34 -11.99
C GLY A 25 -2.67 -12.59 -10.75
N MET A 26 -1.38 -12.73 -10.46
CA MET A 26 -0.77 -12.07 -9.33
C MET A 26 -0.46 -10.62 -9.68
N VAL A 27 -0.68 -9.74 -8.72
CA VAL A 27 -0.29 -8.34 -8.83
C VAL A 27 0.62 -7.98 -7.68
N SER A 28 1.53 -7.05 -7.92
CA SER A 28 2.44 -6.54 -6.88
C SER A 28 2.74 -5.08 -7.16
N ALA A 29 3.06 -4.36 -6.10
CA ALA A 29 3.44 -2.96 -6.20
C ALA A 29 4.30 -2.61 -5.00
N GLN A 30 5.00 -1.50 -5.09
CA GLN A 30 5.77 -0.98 -3.96
C GLN A 30 5.71 0.54 -3.97
N ALA A 31 5.88 1.11 -2.78
CA ALA A 31 6.05 2.54 -2.60
C ALA A 31 7.34 2.77 -1.84
N ILE A 32 8.13 3.73 -2.30
CA ILE A 32 9.39 4.08 -1.64
C ILE A 32 9.32 5.55 -1.28
N LEU A 33 9.46 5.83 0.03
CA LEU A 33 9.57 7.20 0.52
C LEU A 33 11.04 7.49 0.76
N GLY A 34 11.56 8.50 0.06
CA GLY A 34 12.93 8.94 0.25
C GLY A 34 13.16 9.60 1.59
N ALA A 35 14.41 9.75 1.98
CA ALA A 35 14.78 10.28 3.30
C ALA A 35 14.17 11.66 3.57
N ASN A 36 14.15 12.54 2.58
CA ASN A 36 13.61 13.89 2.77
C ASN A 36 12.10 13.87 3.03
N VAL A 37 11.37 13.02 2.31
CA VAL A 37 9.92 12.89 2.51
C VAL A 37 9.63 12.33 3.90
N VAL A 38 10.40 11.33 4.33
CA VAL A 38 10.26 10.73 5.66
C VAL A 38 10.47 11.79 6.74
N LEU A 39 11.54 12.57 6.62
CA LEU A 39 11.85 13.62 7.59
C LEU A 39 10.76 14.71 7.62
N ASP A 40 10.27 15.12 6.46
CA ASP A 40 9.21 16.13 6.37
C ASP A 40 7.93 15.67 7.07
N LEU A 41 7.52 14.45 6.83
CA LEU A 41 6.31 13.89 7.45
C LEU A 41 6.47 13.76 8.97
N MET A 42 7.64 13.33 9.43
CA MET A 42 7.93 13.20 10.86
C MET A 42 7.94 14.56 11.54
N SER A 43 8.57 15.56 10.91
CA SER A 43 8.67 16.90 11.49
C SER A 43 7.32 17.58 11.65
N ALA A 44 6.46 17.45 10.64
CA ALA A 44 5.13 18.07 10.66
C ALA A 44 4.30 17.57 11.85
N ILE A 45 4.36 16.28 12.13
CA ILE A 45 3.61 15.68 13.24
C ILE A 45 4.27 16.00 14.57
N ARG A 46 5.59 15.96 14.62
CA ARG A 46 6.35 16.21 15.84
C ARG A 46 6.10 17.61 16.41
N ASP A 47 5.97 18.59 15.54
CA ASP A 47 5.73 19.97 15.95
C ASP A 47 4.42 20.14 16.71
N PHE A 48 3.41 19.32 16.40
CA PHE A 48 2.12 19.40 17.05
C PHE A 48 1.98 18.46 18.24
N PHE A 49 2.52 17.26 18.15
CA PHE A 49 2.27 16.24 19.15
C PHE A 49 3.52 15.82 19.91
N GLY A 50 4.68 16.30 19.50
CA GLY A 50 5.94 16.07 20.21
C GLY A 50 6.42 14.64 20.24
N GLY A 51 5.85 13.73 19.47
CA GLY A 51 6.18 12.33 19.52
C GLY A 51 6.78 11.77 18.24
N ARG A 52 7.90 11.03 18.39
CA ARG A 52 8.51 10.34 17.26
C ARG A 52 7.59 9.25 16.70
N SER A 53 6.86 8.55 17.59
CA SER A 53 5.96 7.48 17.19
C SER A 53 4.84 7.99 16.28
N LYS A 54 4.33 9.19 16.55
CA LYS A 54 3.29 9.78 15.70
C LYS A 54 3.83 10.13 14.31
N GLY A 55 5.06 10.64 14.26
CA GLY A 55 5.72 10.89 12.98
C GLY A 55 5.91 9.62 12.17
N TYR A 56 6.33 8.53 12.82
CA TYR A 56 6.49 7.25 12.16
C TYR A 56 5.16 6.68 11.68
N GLU A 57 4.11 6.78 12.49
CA GLU A 57 2.78 6.33 12.08
C GLU A 57 2.33 7.04 10.81
N ARG A 58 2.61 8.31 10.70
CA ARG A 58 2.27 9.11 9.51
C ARG A 58 3.04 8.63 8.28
N VAL A 59 4.33 8.37 8.45
CA VAL A 59 5.17 7.86 7.36
C VAL A 59 4.69 6.50 6.88
N LEU A 60 4.43 5.58 7.81
CA LEU A 60 3.96 4.24 7.48
C LEU A 60 2.61 4.28 6.77
N ALA A 61 1.70 5.13 7.25
CA ALA A 61 0.37 5.28 6.63
C ALA A 61 0.49 5.80 5.20
N ARG A 62 1.33 6.80 4.97
CA ARG A 62 1.53 7.36 3.63
C ARG A 62 2.09 6.32 2.67
N ALA A 63 3.11 5.60 3.09
CA ALA A 63 3.72 4.56 2.26
C ALA A 63 2.72 3.44 1.94
N ARG A 64 1.93 3.03 2.94
CA ARG A 64 0.90 2.00 2.74
C ARG A 64 -0.15 2.46 1.75
N GLU A 65 -0.65 3.67 1.91
CA GLU A 65 -1.66 4.24 1.01
C GLU A 65 -1.15 4.27 -0.43
N ASP A 66 0.09 4.72 -0.62
CA ASP A 66 0.69 4.80 -1.95
C ASP A 66 0.85 3.42 -2.58
N ALA A 67 1.30 2.44 -1.79
CA ALA A 67 1.49 1.07 -2.28
C ALA A 67 0.16 0.42 -2.66
N LEU A 68 -0.87 0.59 -1.83
CA LEU A 68 -2.19 0.02 -2.11
C LEU A 68 -2.84 0.68 -3.33
N ALA A 69 -2.67 1.98 -3.51
CA ALA A 69 -3.17 2.66 -4.69
C ALA A 69 -2.50 2.13 -5.96
N ALA A 70 -1.19 1.90 -5.91
CA ALA A 70 -0.46 1.33 -7.04
C ALA A 70 -0.92 -0.11 -7.34
N LEU A 71 -1.15 -0.90 -6.29
CA LEU A 71 -1.65 -2.27 -6.45
C LEU A 71 -3.02 -2.27 -7.13
N ALA A 72 -3.92 -1.38 -6.71
CA ALA A 72 -5.24 -1.24 -7.30
C ALA A 72 -5.16 -0.93 -8.79
N LYS A 73 -4.25 -0.05 -9.19
CA LYS A 73 -4.05 0.29 -10.59
C LYS A 73 -3.57 -0.91 -11.41
N GLU A 74 -2.65 -1.69 -10.85
CA GLU A 74 -2.18 -2.91 -11.50
C GLU A 74 -3.33 -3.91 -11.71
N ALA A 75 -4.18 -4.09 -10.70
CA ALA A 75 -5.33 -4.98 -10.80
C ALA A 75 -6.34 -4.48 -11.83
N GLU A 76 -6.62 -3.18 -11.83
CA GLU A 76 -7.53 -2.59 -12.81
C GLU A 76 -7.04 -2.80 -14.24
N ALA A 77 -5.72 -2.66 -14.45
CA ALA A 77 -5.13 -2.85 -15.77
C ALA A 77 -5.32 -4.28 -16.29
N LEU A 78 -5.46 -5.26 -15.40
CA LEU A 78 -5.74 -6.64 -15.76
C LEU A 78 -7.24 -6.92 -15.96
N GLY A 79 -8.10 -5.95 -15.70
CA GLY A 79 -9.54 -6.12 -15.76
C GLY A 79 -10.16 -6.69 -14.50
N ALA A 80 -9.42 -6.74 -13.41
CA ALA A 80 -9.92 -7.23 -12.12
C ALA A 80 -10.73 -6.16 -11.40
N ASN A 81 -11.60 -6.59 -10.47
CA ASN A 81 -12.32 -5.67 -9.58
C ASN A 81 -12.06 -5.94 -8.11
N ALA A 82 -11.18 -6.90 -7.80
CA ALA A 82 -10.78 -7.17 -6.43
C ALA A 82 -9.37 -7.77 -6.40
N VAL A 83 -8.70 -7.63 -5.24
CA VAL A 83 -7.43 -8.28 -4.97
C VAL A 83 -7.58 -9.03 -3.66
N LEU A 84 -7.34 -10.34 -3.70
CA LEU A 84 -7.45 -11.24 -2.56
C LEU A 84 -6.07 -11.58 -2.00
N GLY A 85 -6.03 -11.97 -0.73
CA GLY A 85 -4.82 -12.48 -0.10
C GLY A 85 -3.70 -11.47 -0.08
N VAL A 86 -4.02 -10.19 0.12
CA VAL A 86 -3.01 -9.13 0.07
C VAL A 86 -2.06 -9.24 1.26
N ASP A 87 -0.77 -9.19 0.95
CA ASP A 87 0.31 -9.19 1.94
C ASP A 87 1.08 -7.87 1.81
N LEU A 88 1.43 -7.31 2.97
CA LEU A 88 2.15 -6.05 3.08
C LEU A 88 3.43 -6.26 3.86
N ASP A 89 4.55 -5.81 3.30
CA ASP A 89 5.85 -5.86 3.97
C ASP A 89 6.45 -4.46 4.03
N TYR A 90 7.01 -4.10 5.18
CA TYR A 90 7.66 -2.82 5.40
C TYR A 90 9.16 -3.02 5.57
N HIS A 91 9.96 -2.22 4.86
CA HIS A 91 11.42 -2.31 4.92
C HIS A 91 12.04 -0.94 5.07
N ALA A 92 12.94 -0.79 6.03
CA ALA A 92 13.82 0.37 6.10
C ALA A 92 14.98 0.11 5.14
N ILE A 93 15.20 1.01 4.21
CA ILE A 93 16.22 0.86 3.16
C ILE A 93 17.08 2.10 3.07
N GLY A 94 18.12 2.03 2.24
CA GLY A 94 19.02 3.14 2.00
C GLY A 94 20.09 3.27 3.08
N PRO A 95 21.01 4.24 2.93
CA PRO A 95 22.04 4.47 3.94
C PRO A 95 21.43 4.78 5.28
N ASN A 96 21.83 4.08 6.34
CA ASN A 96 21.35 4.26 7.69
C ASN A 96 19.84 3.99 7.86
N GLY A 97 19.20 3.29 6.90
CA GLY A 97 17.78 2.97 7.00
C GLY A 97 16.86 4.19 7.03
N GLN A 98 17.23 5.26 6.35
CA GLN A 98 16.47 6.51 6.37
C GLN A 98 15.32 6.55 5.37
N MET A 99 15.25 5.58 4.48
CA MET A 99 14.17 5.46 3.50
C MET A 99 13.24 4.34 3.89
N LEU A 100 11.98 4.45 3.48
CA LEU A 100 11.00 3.42 3.77
C LEU A 100 10.44 2.85 2.48
N MET A 101 10.38 1.52 2.40
CA MET A 101 9.73 0.82 1.30
C MET A 101 8.60 -0.03 1.85
N VAL A 102 7.44 0.05 1.20
CA VAL A 102 6.33 -0.87 1.45
C VAL A 102 6.11 -1.66 0.18
N ALA A 103 6.15 -2.98 0.31
CA ALA A 103 5.87 -3.88 -0.79
C ALA A 103 4.54 -4.59 -0.55
N VAL A 104 3.71 -4.69 -1.58
CA VAL A 104 2.41 -5.36 -1.49
C VAL A 104 2.26 -6.34 -2.64
N ASN A 105 1.55 -7.42 -2.40
CA ASN A 105 1.17 -8.35 -3.45
C ASN A 105 -0.17 -9.00 -3.13
N GLY A 106 -0.77 -9.62 -4.14
CA GLY A 106 -2.04 -10.31 -3.98
C GLY A 106 -2.50 -10.93 -5.28
N SER A 107 -3.68 -11.53 -5.26
CA SER A 107 -4.29 -12.18 -6.41
C SER A 107 -5.41 -11.32 -6.97
N ALA A 108 -5.26 -10.87 -8.21
CA ALA A 108 -6.27 -10.07 -8.89
C ALA A 108 -7.37 -10.99 -9.41
N VAL A 109 -8.61 -10.66 -9.12
CA VAL A 109 -9.77 -11.48 -9.51
C VAL A 109 -10.92 -10.62 -9.96
N VAL A 110 -11.86 -11.23 -10.66
CA VAL A 110 -13.18 -10.67 -10.90
C VAL A 110 -14.16 -11.39 -9.98
N ILE A 111 -14.82 -10.62 -9.17
CA ILE A 111 -15.85 -11.14 -8.26
C ILE A 111 -17.22 -10.73 -8.69
#